data_d7f24ddcf218010a283b8955b95c7a9d
#
_entry.id   d7f24ddcf218010a283b8955b95c7a9d
#
_cell.length_a   1.000
_cell.length_b   1.000
_cell.length_c   1.000
_cell.angle_alpha   90.00
_cell.angle_beta   90.00
_cell.angle_gamma   90.00
#
_symmetry.space_group_name_H-M   'P 1'
#
loop_
_entity.id
_entity.type
_entity.pdbx_description
1 polymer ?
#
loop_
_entity_poly.entity_id
_entity_poly.type
_entity_poly.pdbx_seq_one_letter_code
_entity_poly.pdbx_strand_id
1 'polypeptide(L)'
;MEIYGFTLSEVGRFTDLKFQLAPTPTHTSNVTVFVGNNGAGKTTLLKSLATSLSWLVARIRTEKGSGNHLAAEEIQNGASSALMVITVFDDSQAWSSIPDADPDDDLFTWGIARTRQGRKSTVHSSLTDVSRLAEHYRKELTADDKASLPLIAYYPVERSVLEIPLKIKTKHTFDQLDGYDNSLNRGVDFRRFFEWFREREDSENETGISDTALAEISIKFGYDSDVWKTLSNLKASSRDRQLTAVRSAIAAFMPGFTNLRVQRKPRLHMAIDKDGVTLNVAQLSQGEKSMMALVGDIARRLAMMNQSLDNPLHGDGIVLIDEVDLHLHPKWQRSLIRQLGETFPNCQFVLTTHSPLVISDAKDVLVYVLNDGELHEHNGLYGLDANQVLLEVMDTDIRNSDVQKRLNALLERLQDGDLETAQKLFAELAEELPDGHIELAKAALLLRKLELRRA
;
A
#
# COMPACT_ATOMS: atom_id res chain seq x y z
N MET A 1 -14.82 6.59 4.36
CA MET A 1 -14.98 6.49 2.89
C MET A 1 -14.23 5.29 2.35
N GLU A 2 -14.86 4.45 1.48
CA GLU A 2 -14.25 3.25 0.90
C GLU A 2 -14.83 2.92 -0.47
N ILE A 3 -14.09 2.23 -1.33
CA ILE A 3 -14.61 1.72 -2.60
C ILE A 3 -15.37 0.43 -2.31
N TYR A 4 -16.66 0.43 -2.58
CA TYR A 4 -17.51 -0.75 -2.44
C TYR A 4 -17.36 -1.71 -3.63
N GLY A 5 -17.35 -1.19 -4.87
CA GLY A 5 -17.26 -2.01 -6.06
C GLY A 5 -16.72 -1.29 -7.28
N PHE A 6 -16.26 -2.09 -8.24
CA PHE A 6 -15.68 -1.59 -9.48
C PHE A 6 -16.07 -2.47 -10.68
N THR A 7 -16.36 -1.83 -11.80
CA THR A 7 -16.65 -2.51 -13.07
C THR A 7 -15.81 -1.91 -14.18
N LEU A 8 -15.20 -2.78 -14.98
CA LEU A 8 -14.47 -2.45 -16.21
C LEU A 8 -15.17 -3.11 -17.39
N SER A 9 -15.49 -2.36 -18.42
CA SER A 9 -16.03 -2.88 -19.68
C SER A 9 -15.16 -2.40 -20.84
N GLU A 10 -14.59 -3.34 -21.60
CA GLU A 10 -13.74 -3.10 -22.77
C GLU A 10 -12.46 -2.27 -22.46
N VAL A 11 -11.84 -2.50 -21.29
CA VAL A 11 -10.64 -1.80 -20.84
C VAL A 11 -9.42 -2.72 -20.85
N GLY A 12 -8.40 -2.40 -21.63
CA GLY A 12 -7.17 -3.18 -21.74
C GLY A 12 -7.43 -4.61 -22.17
N ARG A 13 -7.23 -5.58 -21.28
CA ARG A 13 -7.56 -7.00 -21.52
C ARG A 13 -8.91 -7.43 -20.94
N PHE A 14 -9.60 -6.53 -20.22
CA PHE A 14 -10.86 -6.82 -19.56
C PHE A 14 -12.03 -6.50 -20.50
N THR A 15 -12.77 -7.54 -20.91
CA THR A 15 -14.00 -7.37 -21.71
C THR A 15 -15.14 -6.95 -20.81
N ASP A 16 -15.33 -7.68 -19.70
CA ASP A 16 -16.27 -7.34 -18.63
C ASP A 16 -15.75 -7.90 -17.32
N LEU A 17 -15.42 -7.01 -16.39
CA LEU A 17 -14.90 -7.36 -15.08
C LEU A 17 -15.63 -6.58 -14.00
N LYS A 18 -16.27 -7.31 -13.05
CA LYS A 18 -16.97 -6.72 -11.92
C LYS A 18 -16.53 -7.40 -10.62
N PHE A 19 -16.19 -6.60 -9.61
CA PHE A 19 -15.76 -7.11 -8.29
C PHE A 19 -16.03 -6.10 -7.19
N GLN A 20 -16.01 -6.59 -5.95
CA GLN A 20 -16.07 -5.79 -4.73
C GLN A 20 -14.68 -5.69 -4.09
N LEU A 21 -14.47 -4.67 -3.27
CA LEU A 21 -13.25 -4.50 -2.50
C LEU A 21 -13.57 -4.67 -1.01
N ALA A 22 -12.59 -5.09 -0.23
CA ALA A 22 -12.71 -5.19 1.23
C ALA A 22 -12.86 -3.79 1.86
N PRO A 23 -13.69 -3.63 2.91
CA PRO A 23 -14.35 -4.70 3.65
C PRO A 23 -15.56 -5.32 2.91
N THR A 24 -15.78 -6.60 3.14
CA THR A 24 -16.95 -7.36 2.66
C THR A 24 -17.56 -8.14 3.84
N PRO A 25 -18.75 -8.72 3.71
CA PRO A 25 -19.32 -9.54 4.79
C PRO A 25 -18.44 -10.73 5.21
N THR A 26 -17.53 -11.19 4.32
CA THR A 26 -16.62 -12.31 4.56
C THR A 26 -15.20 -11.89 4.92
N HIS A 27 -14.80 -10.65 4.62
CA HIS A 27 -13.48 -10.09 4.91
C HIS A 27 -13.65 -8.73 5.57
N THR A 28 -13.41 -8.66 6.87
CA THR A 28 -13.64 -7.46 7.67
C THR A 28 -12.46 -6.48 7.66
N SER A 29 -11.29 -6.90 7.16
CA SER A 29 -10.15 -5.99 6.98
C SER A 29 -10.39 -5.02 5.84
N ASN A 30 -9.72 -3.88 5.87
CA ASN A 30 -9.78 -2.86 4.82
C ASN A 30 -8.76 -3.10 3.70
N VAL A 31 -8.34 -4.36 3.48
CA VAL A 31 -7.24 -4.67 2.55
C VAL A 31 -7.67 -5.65 1.49
N THR A 32 -7.52 -5.25 0.23
CA THR A 32 -7.67 -6.11 -0.95
C THR A 32 -6.34 -6.25 -1.67
N VAL A 33 -5.96 -7.48 -2.01
CA VAL A 33 -4.69 -7.77 -2.70
C VAL A 33 -4.98 -8.47 -4.02
N PHE A 34 -4.44 -7.93 -5.10
CA PHE A 34 -4.45 -8.55 -6.42
C PHE A 34 -3.12 -9.25 -6.69
N VAL A 35 -3.18 -10.54 -6.98
CA VAL A 35 -2.03 -11.35 -7.40
C VAL A 35 -2.24 -11.86 -8.82
N GLY A 36 -1.18 -12.26 -9.49
CA GLY A 36 -1.24 -12.80 -10.85
C GLY A 36 0.07 -12.62 -11.60
N ASN A 37 0.19 -13.27 -12.74
CA ASN A 37 1.40 -13.24 -13.55
C ASN A 37 1.71 -11.86 -14.14
N ASN A 38 2.94 -11.70 -14.63
CA ASN A 38 3.31 -10.48 -15.35
C ASN A 38 2.41 -10.30 -16.58
N GLY A 39 1.92 -9.08 -16.78
CA GLY A 39 0.99 -8.79 -17.85
C GLY A 39 -0.46 -9.23 -17.58
N ALA A 40 -0.81 -9.81 -16.44
CA ALA A 40 -2.20 -10.17 -16.11
C ALA A 40 -3.17 -8.98 -16.08
N GLY A 41 -2.68 -7.74 -15.91
CA GLY A 41 -3.50 -6.53 -15.91
C GLY A 41 -3.62 -5.85 -14.55
N LYS A 42 -2.86 -6.26 -13.54
CA LYS A 42 -2.87 -5.68 -12.18
C LYS A 42 -2.68 -4.17 -12.17
N THR A 43 -1.64 -3.69 -12.84
CA THR A 43 -1.35 -2.25 -12.98
C THR A 43 -2.47 -1.52 -13.73
N THR A 44 -3.06 -2.12 -14.77
CA THR A 44 -4.20 -1.55 -15.51
C THR A 44 -5.40 -1.39 -14.60
N LEU A 45 -5.68 -2.36 -13.74
CA LEU A 45 -6.77 -2.32 -12.77
C LEU A 45 -6.58 -1.18 -11.77
N LEU A 46 -5.40 -1.07 -11.14
CA LEU A 46 -5.11 0.02 -10.20
C LEU A 46 -5.13 1.40 -10.87
N LYS A 47 -4.59 1.53 -12.08
CA LYS A 47 -4.67 2.78 -12.87
C LYS A 47 -6.10 3.17 -13.20
N SER A 48 -6.96 2.20 -13.51
CA SER A 48 -8.38 2.45 -13.78
C SER A 48 -9.10 2.95 -12.53
N LEU A 49 -8.82 2.37 -11.35
CA LEU A 49 -9.31 2.88 -10.06
C LEU A 49 -8.81 4.31 -9.81
N ALA A 50 -7.50 4.56 -9.96
CA ALA A 50 -6.91 5.89 -9.77
C ALA A 50 -7.51 6.93 -10.73
N THR A 51 -7.75 6.55 -11.99
CA THR A 51 -8.40 7.40 -13.00
C THR A 51 -9.83 7.75 -12.58
N SER A 52 -10.59 6.77 -12.08
CA SER A 52 -11.96 6.99 -11.61
C SER A 52 -12.01 7.89 -10.37
N LEU A 53 -11.12 7.67 -9.41
CA LEU A 53 -11.01 8.49 -8.20
C LEU A 53 -10.49 9.91 -8.47
N SER A 54 -9.76 10.12 -9.57
CA SER A 54 -9.24 11.44 -9.93
C SER A 54 -10.33 12.50 -10.14
N TRP A 55 -11.53 12.08 -10.52
CA TRP A 55 -12.69 12.95 -10.67
C TRP A 55 -13.20 13.48 -9.32
N LEU A 56 -13.21 12.63 -8.31
CA LEU A 56 -13.57 13.05 -6.96
C LEU A 56 -12.55 14.06 -6.42
N VAL A 57 -11.26 13.74 -6.50
CA VAL A 57 -10.18 14.65 -6.07
C VAL A 57 -10.26 15.99 -6.81
N ALA A 58 -10.42 15.97 -8.12
CA ALA A 58 -10.52 17.20 -8.91
C ALA A 58 -11.71 18.08 -8.49
N ARG A 59 -12.85 17.46 -8.17
CA ARG A 59 -14.08 18.16 -7.79
C ARG A 59 -14.11 18.59 -6.32
N ILE A 60 -13.42 17.91 -5.44
CA ILE A 60 -13.17 18.42 -4.07
C ILE A 60 -12.34 19.71 -4.14
N ARG A 61 -11.30 19.73 -4.97
CA ARG A 61 -10.42 20.91 -5.13
C ARG A 61 -11.10 22.08 -5.83
N THR A 62 -11.96 21.81 -6.79
CA THR A 62 -12.62 22.85 -7.61
C THR A 62 -13.96 22.34 -8.11
N GLU A 63 -15.04 23.13 -7.98
CA GLU A 63 -16.42 22.75 -8.36
C GLU A 63 -16.53 22.14 -9.76
N LYS A 64 -15.83 22.71 -10.73
CA LYS A 64 -15.80 22.26 -12.13
C LYS A 64 -14.54 21.47 -12.49
N GLY A 65 -13.86 20.91 -11.47
CA GLY A 65 -12.64 20.11 -11.66
C GLY A 65 -12.90 18.89 -12.55
N SER A 66 -11.97 18.64 -13.47
CA SER A 66 -11.97 17.46 -14.33
C SER A 66 -10.87 16.51 -13.91
N GLY A 67 -11.23 15.25 -13.70
CA GLY A 67 -10.28 14.18 -13.45
C GLY A 67 -9.58 13.69 -14.73
N ASN A 68 -8.79 12.64 -14.59
CA ASN A 68 -8.12 11.99 -15.70
C ASN A 68 -9.14 11.24 -16.58
N HIS A 69 -8.85 11.16 -17.85
CA HIS A 69 -9.62 10.37 -18.80
C HIS A 69 -8.91 9.06 -19.11
N LEU A 70 -9.70 8.03 -19.44
CA LEU A 70 -9.18 6.80 -20.02
C LEU A 70 -8.44 7.14 -21.32
N ALA A 71 -7.21 6.64 -21.51
CA ALA A 71 -6.46 6.83 -22.74
C ALA A 71 -7.09 6.02 -23.89
N ALA A 72 -6.95 6.48 -25.13
CA ALA A 72 -7.51 5.76 -26.27
C ALA A 72 -6.87 4.38 -26.49
N GLU A 73 -5.63 4.24 -26.08
CA GLU A 73 -4.83 3.01 -26.13
C GLU A 73 -5.27 1.98 -25.09
N GLU A 74 -5.94 2.43 -24.03
CA GLU A 74 -6.47 1.56 -22.96
C GLU A 74 -7.83 0.93 -23.34
N ILE A 75 -8.48 1.40 -24.41
CA ILE A 75 -9.67 0.72 -24.94
C ILE A 75 -9.26 -0.62 -25.55
N GLN A 76 -9.96 -1.69 -25.19
CA GLN A 76 -9.67 -3.04 -25.66
C GLN A 76 -9.62 -3.11 -27.20
N ASN A 77 -8.71 -3.91 -27.76
CA ASN A 77 -8.58 -4.07 -29.20
C ASN A 77 -9.86 -4.67 -29.80
N GLY A 78 -10.40 -3.99 -30.81
CA GLY A 78 -11.67 -4.38 -31.42
C GLY A 78 -12.89 -3.63 -30.88
N ALA A 79 -12.84 -3.09 -29.66
CA ALA A 79 -13.91 -2.33 -29.08
C ALA A 79 -13.98 -0.88 -29.63
N SER A 80 -15.18 -0.33 -29.72
CA SER A 80 -15.41 1.07 -30.14
C SER A 80 -15.36 2.05 -28.96
N SER A 81 -15.64 1.58 -27.77
CA SER A 81 -15.68 2.38 -26.52
C SER A 81 -15.37 1.53 -25.32
N ALA A 82 -14.97 2.15 -24.22
CA ALA A 82 -14.75 1.53 -22.94
C ALA A 82 -15.45 2.31 -21.82
N LEU A 83 -15.77 1.63 -20.73
CA LEU A 83 -16.45 2.19 -19.56
C LEU A 83 -15.82 1.67 -18.28
N MET A 84 -15.59 2.57 -17.34
CA MET A 84 -15.22 2.26 -15.95
C MET A 84 -16.31 2.79 -15.04
N VAL A 85 -16.82 1.95 -14.13
CA VAL A 85 -17.83 2.36 -13.12
C VAL A 85 -17.29 2.04 -11.74
N ILE A 86 -17.30 3.03 -10.86
CA ILE A 86 -16.89 2.90 -9.46
C ILE A 86 -18.06 3.23 -8.56
N THR A 87 -18.24 2.45 -7.49
CA THR A 87 -19.17 2.71 -6.41
C THR A 87 -18.37 2.92 -5.13
N VAL A 88 -18.58 4.05 -4.48
CA VAL A 88 -17.92 4.44 -3.22
C VAL A 88 -18.98 4.54 -2.14
N PHE A 89 -18.68 3.98 -0.98
CA PHE A 89 -19.44 4.14 0.25
C PHE A 89 -18.82 5.25 1.10
N ASP A 90 -19.66 6.13 1.63
CA ASP A 90 -19.23 7.22 2.51
C ASP A 90 -20.27 7.43 3.62
N ASP A 91 -19.94 7.03 4.83
CA ASP A 91 -20.77 7.09 6.03
C ASP A 91 -20.67 8.42 6.78
N SER A 92 -20.22 9.50 6.12
CA SER A 92 -20.14 10.80 6.76
C SER A 92 -21.50 11.16 7.39
N GLN A 93 -21.52 11.45 8.70
CA GLN A 93 -22.76 11.65 9.51
C GLN A 93 -23.73 12.71 8.95
N ALA A 94 -23.31 13.47 7.95
CA ALA A 94 -24.17 14.46 7.29
C ALA A 94 -25.36 13.84 6.53
N TRP A 95 -25.23 12.59 6.08
CA TRP A 95 -26.32 11.89 5.37
C TRP A 95 -27.36 11.31 6.32
N SER A 96 -26.92 10.84 7.50
CA SER A 96 -27.81 10.29 8.56
C SER A 96 -28.71 11.32 9.23
N SER A 97 -28.50 12.61 9.00
CA SER A 97 -29.35 13.69 9.55
C SER A 97 -30.55 14.04 8.67
N ILE A 98 -30.74 13.40 7.53
CA ILE A 98 -31.92 13.54 6.68
C ILE A 98 -33.00 12.58 7.22
N PRO A 99 -34.16 13.06 7.76
CA PRO A 99 -35.25 12.18 8.13
C PRO A 99 -35.70 11.40 6.88
N ASP A 100 -35.82 10.08 6.98
CA ASP A 100 -36.17 9.16 5.90
C ASP A 100 -35.07 8.92 4.83
N ALA A 101 -33.76 9.05 5.17
CA ALA A 101 -32.68 8.65 4.29
C ALA A 101 -32.75 7.14 3.96
N ASP A 102 -32.70 6.79 2.69
CA ASP A 102 -32.61 5.41 2.23
C ASP A 102 -31.20 4.86 2.60
N PRO A 103 -31.05 3.59 3.05
CA PRO A 103 -29.73 2.97 3.24
C PRO A 103 -28.78 3.05 2.03
N ASP A 104 -29.34 3.28 0.84
CA ASP A 104 -28.57 3.48 -0.40
C ASP A 104 -28.05 4.92 -0.58
N ASP A 105 -28.41 5.87 0.29
CA ASP A 105 -27.99 7.28 0.18
C ASP A 105 -26.49 7.49 0.45
N ASP A 106 -25.84 6.54 1.14
CA ASP A 106 -24.39 6.54 1.41
C ASP A 106 -23.56 5.94 0.26
N LEU A 107 -24.21 5.43 -0.78
CA LEU A 107 -23.55 4.87 -1.97
C LEU A 107 -23.54 5.89 -3.13
N PHE A 108 -22.34 6.17 -3.64
CA PHE A 108 -22.09 7.08 -4.74
C PHE A 108 -21.51 6.34 -5.93
N THR A 109 -22.22 6.34 -7.07
CA THR A 109 -21.78 5.61 -8.27
C THR A 109 -21.56 6.56 -9.41
N TRP A 110 -20.37 6.51 -10.03
CA TRP A 110 -20.08 7.26 -11.23
C TRP A 110 -19.34 6.44 -12.27
N GLY A 111 -19.54 6.80 -13.54
CA GLY A 111 -18.95 6.12 -14.69
C GLY A 111 -18.16 7.05 -15.58
N ILE A 112 -17.04 6.58 -16.08
CA ILE A 112 -16.16 7.27 -17.02
C ILE A 112 -16.09 6.46 -18.30
N ALA A 113 -16.61 7.03 -19.40
CA ALA A 113 -16.62 6.41 -20.71
C ALA A 113 -15.61 7.07 -21.65
N ARG A 114 -15.02 6.27 -22.52
CA ARG A 114 -14.17 6.75 -23.62
C ARG A 114 -14.56 6.06 -24.91
N THR A 115 -14.70 6.84 -25.98
CA THR A 115 -14.99 6.31 -27.33
C THR A 115 -13.79 6.58 -28.24
N ARG A 116 -13.45 5.60 -29.08
CA ARG A 116 -12.39 5.76 -30.10
C ARG A 116 -12.80 6.85 -31.11
N GLN A 117 -11.83 7.61 -31.54
CA GLN A 117 -12.05 8.66 -32.54
C GLN A 117 -12.67 8.07 -33.84
N GLY A 118 -13.68 8.72 -34.31
CA GLY A 118 -14.40 8.30 -35.55
C GLY A 118 -15.37 7.11 -35.34
N ARG A 119 -15.62 6.67 -34.12
CA ARG A 119 -16.61 5.64 -33.79
C ARG A 119 -17.83 6.27 -33.10
N LYS A 120 -19.00 5.63 -33.27
CA LYS A 120 -20.23 6.03 -32.55
C LYS A 120 -20.13 5.57 -31.09
N SER A 121 -20.45 6.47 -30.17
CA SER A 121 -20.49 6.11 -28.73
C SER A 121 -21.72 5.26 -28.44
N THR A 122 -21.50 4.19 -27.66
CA THR A 122 -22.57 3.35 -27.11
C THR A 122 -22.73 3.55 -25.60
N VAL A 123 -21.75 4.21 -24.95
CA VAL A 123 -21.70 4.45 -23.51
C VAL A 123 -21.37 5.90 -23.21
N HIS A 124 -21.87 6.41 -22.08
CA HIS A 124 -21.67 7.81 -21.66
C HIS A 124 -21.16 7.86 -20.22
N SER A 125 -20.36 8.89 -19.94
CA SER A 125 -19.94 9.16 -18.56
C SER A 125 -21.13 9.70 -17.75
N SER A 126 -21.27 9.21 -16.50
CA SER A 126 -22.21 9.72 -15.51
C SER A 126 -21.41 10.25 -14.32
N LEU A 127 -21.53 11.54 -14.04
CA LEU A 127 -20.68 12.22 -13.05
C LEU A 127 -21.52 12.95 -11.98
N THR A 128 -22.82 12.64 -11.84
CA THR A 128 -23.71 13.30 -10.89
C THR A 128 -23.32 13.01 -9.45
N ASP A 129 -23.14 11.75 -9.11
CA ASP A 129 -22.85 11.34 -7.74
C ASP A 129 -21.46 11.78 -7.27
N VAL A 130 -20.46 11.74 -8.14
CA VAL A 130 -19.13 12.26 -7.78
C VAL A 130 -19.18 13.78 -7.51
N SER A 131 -20.09 14.51 -8.16
CA SER A 131 -20.30 15.94 -7.90
C SER A 131 -20.97 16.15 -6.56
N ARG A 132 -22.00 15.34 -6.26
CA ARG A 132 -22.76 15.38 -4.99
C ARG A 132 -21.83 15.10 -3.81
N LEU A 133 -21.02 14.05 -3.91
CA LEU A 133 -20.03 13.68 -2.88
C LEU A 133 -18.98 14.78 -2.69
N ALA A 134 -18.40 15.30 -3.78
CA ALA A 134 -17.41 16.38 -3.70
C ALA A 134 -18.00 17.69 -3.15
N GLU A 135 -19.25 17.99 -3.45
CA GLU A 135 -19.95 19.17 -2.89
C GLU A 135 -20.11 19.07 -1.38
N HIS A 136 -20.38 17.87 -0.86
CA HIS A 136 -20.45 17.62 0.57
C HIS A 136 -19.13 18.04 1.25
N TYR A 137 -17.98 17.51 0.81
CA TYR A 137 -16.67 17.87 1.38
C TYR A 137 -16.34 19.36 1.25
N ARG A 138 -16.73 20.01 0.14
CA ARG A 138 -16.55 21.46 0.01
C ARG A 138 -17.43 22.27 0.98
N LYS A 139 -18.64 21.81 1.27
CA LYS A 139 -19.53 22.45 2.26
C LYS A 139 -18.94 22.31 3.66
N GLU A 140 -18.42 21.15 4.02
CA GLU A 140 -17.73 20.96 5.30
C GLU A 140 -16.53 21.87 5.45
N LEU A 141 -15.66 21.94 4.43
CA LEU A 141 -14.52 22.86 4.42
C LEU A 141 -14.93 24.34 4.47
N THR A 142 -16.11 24.69 3.96
CA THR A 142 -16.62 26.07 4.06
C THR A 142 -17.12 26.37 5.46
N ALA A 143 -17.65 25.38 6.17
CA ALA A 143 -18.12 25.52 7.55
C ALA A 143 -16.97 25.47 8.57
N ASP A 144 -15.96 24.63 8.33
CA ASP A 144 -14.75 24.48 9.14
C ASP A 144 -13.54 24.26 8.21
N ASP A 145 -12.61 25.22 8.21
CA ASP A 145 -11.38 25.17 7.41
C ASP A 145 -10.42 24.03 7.79
N LYS A 146 -10.70 23.34 8.90
CA LYS A 146 -9.98 22.16 9.39
C LYS A 146 -10.78 20.87 9.30
N ALA A 147 -11.95 20.89 8.64
CA ALA A 147 -12.73 19.68 8.43
C ALA A 147 -11.89 18.58 7.79
N SER A 148 -12.07 17.34 8.24
CA SER A 148 -11.30 16.20 7.75
C SER A 148 -11.60 15.91 6.29
N LEU A 149 -10.56 15.57 5.54
CA LEU A 149 -10.65 15.16 4.14
C LEU A 149 -10.11 13.73 3.98
N PRO A 150 -10.75 12.89 3.15
CA PRO A 150 -10.27 11.55 2.89
C PRO A 150 -8.98 11.57 2.05
N LEU A 151 -7.99 10.79 2.44
CA LEU A 151 -6.81 10.59 1.62
C LEU A 151 -7.17 9.74 0.39
N ILE A 152 -6.81 10.19 -0.80
CA ILE A 152 -6.92 9.42 -2.04
C ILE A 152 -5.56 9.45 -2.74
N ALA A 153 -4.87 8.30 -2.74
CA ALA A 153 -3.51 8.22 -3.25
C ALA A 153 -3.26 6.93 -4.06
N TYR A 154 -2.44 7.05 -5.11
CA TYR A 154 -1.95 5.94 -5.92
C TYR A 154 -0.42 5.97 -5.99
N TYR A 155 0.19 4.86 -5.66
CA TYR A 155 1.63 4.64 -5.71
C TYR A 155 1.98 3.62 -6.78
N PRO A 156 2.38 4.06 -7.98
CA PRO A 156 2.74 3.17 -9.08
C PRO A 156 4.08 2.45 -8.84
N VAL A 157 4.40 1.49 -9.70
CA VAL A 157 5.67 0.74 -9.66
C VAL A 157 6.88 1.69 -9.75
N GLU A 158 6.78 2.72 -10.60
CA GLU A 158 7.83 3.73 -10.81
C GLU A 158 7.96 4.72 -9.64
N ARG A 159 7.42 4.40 -8.45
CA ARG A 159 7.66 5.21 -7.26
C ARG A 159 9.14 5.32 -6.96
N SER A 160 9.79 6.24 -7.69
CA SER A 160 11.23 6.38 -7.64
C SER A 160 11.65 7.02 -6.33
N VAL A 161 12.67 6.44 -5.78
CA VAL A 161 13.33 6.93 -4.61
C VAL A 161 14.51 7.80 -5.06
N LEU A 162 14.36 9.15 -4.94
CA LEU A 162 15.30 9.88 -4.13
C LEU A 162 16.51 10.49 -4.83
N GLU A 163 16.29 11.65 -5.34
CA GLU A 163 17.30 12.69 -5.14
C GLU A 163 16.77 13.65 -4.06
N ILE A 164 17.44 13.71 -2.91
CA ILE A 164 17.19 14.74 -1.90
C ILE A 164 17.76 16.05 -2.45
N PRO A 165 16.94 17.01 -2.87
CA PRO A 165 17.47 18.24 -3.43
C PRO A 165 18.16 19.05 -2.35
N LEU A 166 19.40 19.35 -2.54
CA LEU A 166 20.19 20.23 -1.66
C LEU A 166 19.80 21.71 -1.77
N LYS A 167 18.98 22.10 -2.76
CA LYS A 167 18.53 23.48 -2.99
C LYS A 167 17.05 23.51 -3.33
N ILE A 168 16.28 24.15 -2.48
CA ILE A 168 14.87 24.47 -2.71
C ILE A 168 14.81 25.70 -3.62
N LYS A 169 14.30 25.54 -4.83
CA LYS A 169 14.19 26.64 -5.81
C LYS A 169 12.86 27.40 -5.74
N THR A 170 11.81 26.81 -5.19
CA THR A 170 10.47 27.38 -5.06
C THR A 170 9.93 27.11 -3.67
N LYS A 171 9.35 28.14 -3.01
CA LYS A 171 8.60 27.94 -1.78
C LYS A 171 7.24 27.36 -2.16
N HIS A 172 6.92 26.17 -1.64
CA HIS A 172 5.57 25.62 -1.72
C HIS A 172 4.80 26.02 -0.47
N THR A 173 3.54 26.33 -0.61
CA THR A 173 2.59 26.36 0.50
C THR A 173 2.13 24.92 0.76
N PHE A 174 1.87 24.59 2.03
CA PHE A 174 1.37 23.28 2.42
C PHE A 174 -0.01 23.41 3.05
N ASP A 175 -0.95 23.85 2.23
CA ASP A 175 -2.35 23.94 2.60
C ASP A 175 -2.99 22.54 2.63
N GLN A 176 -4.13 22.39 3.27
CA GLN A 176 -4.80 21.09 3.45
C GLN A 176 -5.06 20.39 2.10
N LEU A 177 -5.56 21.12 1.10
CA LEU A 177 -5.85 20.57 -0.25
C LEU A 177 -4.58 20.19 -1.04
N ASP A 178 -3.39 20.68 -0.63
CA ASP A 178 -2.12 20.25 -1.23
C ASP A 178 -1.76 18.81 -0.87
N GLY A 179 -2.46 18.22 0.11
CA GLY A 179 -2.44 16.78 0.37
C GLY A 179 -2.81 15.94 -0.86
N TYR A 180 -3.63 16.48 -1.77
CA TYR A 180 -3.99 15.82 -3.04
C TYR A 180 -3.01 16.05 -4.18
N ASP A 181 -2.02 16.92 -4.03
CA ASP A 181 -1.09 17.22 -5.12
C ASP A 181 -0.33 15.98 -5.55
N ASN A 182 -0.40 15.68 -6.86
CA ASN A 182 0.20 14.50 -7.48
C ASN A 182 -0.17 13.15 -6.82
N SER A 183 -1.23 13.10 -6.01
CA SER A 183 -1.59 11.89 -5.25
C SER A 183 -1.96 10.70 -6.13
N LEU A 184 -2.44 10.94 -7.36
CA LEU A 184 -2.91 9.89 -8.28
C LEU A 184 -2.06 9.75 -9.57
N ASN A 185 -0.98 10.55 -9.73
CA ASN A 185 -0.26 10.60 -11.01
C ASN A 185 1.23 10.20 -10.92
N ARG A 186 1.92 10.48 -9.82
CA ARG A 186 3.39 10.38 -9.76
C ARG A 186 3.95 9.56 -8.60
N GLY A 187 3.10 8.99 -7.73
CA GLY A 187 3.57 8.27 -6.55
C GLY A 187 4.23 9.19 -5.51
N VAL A 188 5.27 8.69 -4.85
CA VAL A 188 5.95 9.40 -3.76
C VAL A 188 6.83 10.54 -4.29
N ASP A 189 6.56 11.76 -3.86
CA ASP A 189 7.45 12.91 -4.05
C ASP A 189 8.24 13.18 -2.76
N PHE A 190 9.40 12.50 -2.64
CA PHE A 190 10.25 12.64 -1.46
C PHE A 190 10.82 14.06 -1.30
N ARG A 191 10.96 14.80 -2.39
CA ARG A 191 11.38 16.19 -2.34
C ARG A 191 10.35 17.02 -1.59
N ARG A 192 9.07 16.89 -1.94
CA ARG A 192 7.98 17.56 -1.25
C ARG A 192 7.84 17.11 0.21
N PHE A 193 8.03 15.84 0.47
CA PHE A 193 8.09 15.32 1.83
C PHE A 193 9.19 16.01 2.64
N PHE A 194 10.40 16.12 2.10
CA PHE A 194 11.52 16.79 2.77
C PHE A 194 11.28 18.28 3.00
N GLU A 195 10.73 19.00 2.02
CA GLU A 195 10.41 20.41 2.11
C GLU A 195 9.36 20.68 3.20
N TRP A 196 8.28 19.89 3.21
CA TRP A 196 7.24 19.96 4.23
C TRP A 196 7.76 19.62 5.62
N PHE A 197 8.51 18.54 5.75
CA PHE A 197 9.09 18.11 7.02
C PHE A 197 10.00 19.18 7.60
N ARG A 198 10.84 19.78 6.78
CA ARG A 198 11.74 20.85 7.17
C ARG A 198 10.98 22.09 7.65
N GLU A 199 9.97 22.55 6.92
CA GLU A 199 9.19 23.73 7.28
C GLU A 199 8.50 23.53 8.63
N ARG A 200 7.91 22.37 8.86
CA ARG A 200 7.28 22.02 10.13
C ARG A 200 8.29 21.94 11.27
N GLU A 201 9.43 21.33 11.03
CA GLU A 201 10.49 21.23 12.04
C GLU A 201 11.13 22.62 12.35
N ASP A 202 11.26 23.49 11.36
CA ASP A 202 11.70 24.86 11.57
C ASP A 202 10.70 25.60 12.49
N SER A 203 9.40 25.48 12.23
CA SER A 203 8.34 26.04 13.08
C SER A 203 8.32 25.44 14.49
N GLU A 204 8.46 24.10 14.61
CA GLU A 204 8.56 23.40 15.90
C GLU A 204 9.77 23.92 16.72
N ASN A 205 10.91 24.17 16.06
CA ASN A 205 12.13 24.65 16.71
C ASN A 205 12.06 26.13 17.08
N GLU A 206 11.32 26.96 16.32
CA GLU A 206 11.14 28.36 16.64
C GLU A 206 10.24 28.58 17.88
N THR A 207 9.25 27.73 18.06
CA THR A 207 8.28 27.82 19.16
C THR A 207 8.65 26.97 20.37
N GLY A 208 9.55 26.00 20.20
CA GLY A 208 9.85 24.98 21.18
C GLY A 208 11.09 25.25 22.05
N ILE A 209 11.17 24.53 23.19
CA ILE A 209 12.36 24.52 24.06
C ILE A 209 13.38 23.53 23.47
N SER A 210 14.62 23.98 23.26
CA SER A 210 15.68 23.13 22.69
C SER A 210 16.05 21.96 23.61
N ASP A 211 16.46 20.83 23.03
CA ASP A 211 16.94 19.66 23.78
C ASP A 211 18.16 20.00 24.65
N THR A 212 19.02 20.87 24.14
CA THR A 212 20.19 21.36 24.88
C THR A 212 19.79 22.15 26.14
N ALA A 213 18.78 23.03 26.02
CA ALA A 213 18.28 23.78 27.17
C ALA A 213 17.66 22.86 28.25
N LEU A 214 16.86 21.85 27.81
CA LEU A 214 16.30 20.86 28.75
C LEU A 214 17.37 20.00 29.40
N ALA A 215 18.41 19.58 28.66
CA ALA A 215 19.53 18.82 29.20
C ALA A 215 20.32 19.65 30.23
N GLU A 216 20.59 20.92 29.97
CA GLU A 216 21.23 21.83 30.93
C GLU A 216 20.39 22.00 32.19
N ILE A 217 19.07 22.12 32.06
CA ILE A 217 18.14 22.25 33.19
C ILE A 217 18.10 20.94 33.99
N SER A 218 18.11 19.77 33.33
CA SER A 218 18.14 18.49 34.02
C SER A 218 19.43 18.28 34.83
N ILE A 219 20.55 18.74 34.29
CA ILE A 219 21.85 18.71 35.00
C ILE A 219 21.84 19.66 36.21
N LYS A 220 21.24 20.85 36.04
CA LYS A 220 21.25 21.89 37.05
C LYS A 220 20.25 21.69 38.19
N PHE A 221 19.07 21.20 37.88
CA PHE A 221 17.94 21.11 38.82
C PHE A 221 17.46 19.66 39.08
N GLY A 222 17.97 18.68 38.35
CA GLY A 222 17.52 17.26 38.41
C GLY A 222 16.23 17.01 37.62
N TYR A 223 16.03 15.73 37.21
CA TYR A 223 14.86 15.29 36.45
C TYR A 223 13.54 15.32 37.26
N ASP A 224 13.64 15.33 38.62
CA ASP A 224 12.46 15.36 39.48
C ASP A 224 12.02 16.77 39.88
N SER A 225 12.75 17.81 39.47
CA SER A 225 12.40 19.20 39.77
C SER A 225 11.13 19.65 39.05
N ASP A 226 10.32 20.48 39.71
CA ASP A 226 9.10 21.06 39.12
C ASP A 226 9.42 21.91 37.89
N VAL A 227 10.60 22.55 37.87
CA VAL A 227 11.09 23.35 36.73
C VAL A 227 11.29 22.43 35.52
N TRP A 228 11.98 21.28 35.69
CA TRP A 228 12.20 20.34 34.61
C TRP A 228 10.89 19.73 34.13
N LYS A 229 10.00 19.32 35.04
CA LYS A 229 8.67 18.76 34.71
C LYS A 229 7.82 19.76 33.94
N THR A 230 7.77 21.00 34.38
CA THR A 230 7.01 22.07 33.70
C THR A 230 7.55 22.34 32.30
N LEU A 231 8.86 22.49 32.14
CA LEU A 231 9.48 22.74 30.84
C LEU A 231 9.42 21.52 29.90
N SER A 232 9.53 20.32 30.45
CA SER A 232 9.33 19.07 29.69
C SER A 232 7.91 18.94 29.18
N ASN A 233 6.91 19.27 30.01
CA ASN A 233 5.50 19.30 29.62
C ASN A 233 5.21 20.39 28.58
N LEU A 234 5.75 21.60 28.73
CA LEU A 234 5.67 22.66 27.74
C LEU A 234 6.29 22.26 26.41
N LYS A 235 7.45 21.59 26.44
CA LYS A 235 8.06 21.05 25.23
C LYS A 235 7.20 19.96 24.58
N ALA A 236 6.63 19.05 25.38
CA ALA A 236 5.74 18.02 24.87
C ALA A 236 4.48 18.62 24.18
N SER A 237 3.91 19.69 24.77
CA SER A 237 2.75 20.39 24.22
C SER A 237 3.08 21.30 23.02
N SER A 238 4.35 21.73 22.87
CA SER A 238 4.79 22.52 21.72
C SER A 238 5.22 21.70 20.50
N ARG A 239 5.23 20.36 20.61
CA ARG A 239 5.55 19.48 19.48
C ARG A 239 4.50 19.60 18.37
N ASP A 240 4.98 19.71 17.14
CA ASP A 240 4.09 19.68 15.98
C ASP A 240 3.41 18.31 15.87
N ARG A 241 2.06 18.28 15.94
CA ARG A 241 1.25 17.06 15.90
C ARG A 241 1.42 16.30 14.58
N GLN A 242 1.55 17.02 13.48
CA GLN A 242 1.71 16.45 12.16
C GLN A 242 3.08 15.77 12.02
N LEU A 243 4.15 16.42 12.49
CA LEU A 243 5.49 15.79 12.53
C LEU A 243 5.53 14.59 13.45
N THR A 244 4.89 14.68 14.60
CA THR A 244 4.80 13.56 15.56
C THR A 244 4.11 12.35 14.92
N ALA A 245 3.00 12.55 14.21
CA ALA A 245 2.30 11.50 13.49
C ALA A 245 3.19 10.82 12.44
N VAL A 246 3.90 11.62 11.62
CA VAL A 246 4.81 11.08 10.59
C VAL A 246 5.99 10.32 11.22
N ARG A 247 6.60 10.85 12.27
CA ARG A 247 7.69 10.18 12.99
C ARG A 247 7.22 8.84 13.59
N SER A 248 6.02 8.81 14.17
CA SER A 248 5.41 7.60 14.73
C SER A 248 5.11 6.54 13.66
N ALA A 249 4.55 6.95 12.52
CA ALA A 249 4.28 6.04 11.41
C ALA A 249 5.58 5.38 10.89
N ILE A 250 6.63 6.17 10.67
CA ILE A 250 7.92 5.64 10.20
C ILE A 250 8.52 4.69 11.24
N ALA A 251 8.48 5.02 12.54
CA ALA A 251 8.99 4.15 13.60
C ALA A 251 8.22 2.82 13.70
N ALA A 252 6.90 2.82 13.46
CA ALA A 252 6.08 1.61 13.46
C ALA A 252 6.45 0.65 12.33
N PHE A 253 6.75 1.16 11.13
CA PHE A 253 7.14 0.35 9.97
C PHE A 253 8.61 -0.05 9.95
N MET A 254 9.47 0.73 10.61
CA MET A 254 10.92 0.55 10.57
C MET A 254 11.46 0.38 12.01
N PRO A 255 11.29 -0.80 12.62
CA PRO A 255 11.81 -1.07 13.97
C PRO A 255 13.32 -0.81 14.04
N GLY A 256 13.76 -0.10 15.10
CA GLY A 256 15.14 0.33 15.26
C GLY A 256 15.46 1.69 14.64
N PHE A 257 14.53 2.27 13.86
CA PHE A 257 14.67 3.62 13.30
C PHE A 257 13.92 4.63 14.15
N THR A 258 14.62 5.66 14.59
CA THR A 258 14.06 6.70 15.47
C THR A 258 14.60 8.07 15.10
N ASN A 259 14.04 9.11 15.72
CA ASN A 259 14.56 10.48 15.69
C ASN A 259 14.82 11.02 14.28
N LEU A 260 13.85 10.84 13.36
CA LEU A 260 13.89 11.47 12.05
C LEU A 260 13.87 13.00 12.21
N ARG A 261 14.90 13.67 11.64
CA ARG A 261 15.13 15.10 11.79
C ARG A 261 15.88 15.70 10.61
N VAL A 262 15.84 17.02 10.48
CA VAL A 262 16.66 17.75 9.52
C VAL A 262 17.94 18.26 10.20
N GLN A 263 19.08 17.76 9.74
CA GLN A 263 20.39 18.23 10.19
C GLN A 263 20.89 19.32 9.24
N ARG A 264 21.24 20.48 9.82
CA ARG A 264 21.59 21.69 9.07
C ARG A 264 23.08 21.86 8.85
N LYS A 265 23.92 21.31 9.74
CA LYS A 265 25.37 21.38 9.68
C LYS A 265 25.96 19.96 9.55
N PRO A 266 27.10 19.76 8.83
CA PRO A 266 27.81 20.73 7.99
C PRO A 266 27.07 21.07 6.69
N ARG A 267 26.13 20.23 6.24
CA ARG A 267 25.26 20.42 5.07
C ARG A 267 23.84 19.99 5.41
N LEU A 268 22.87 20.68 4.80
CA LEU A 268 21.46 20.36 4.98
C LEU A 268 21.16 18.94 4.46
N HIS A 269 20.64 18.06 5.32
CA HIS A 269 20.20 16.72 4.98
C HIS A 269 19.20 16.17 6.01
N MET A 270 18.47 15.13 5.62
CA MET A 270 17.61 14.40 6.54
C MET A 270 18.42 13.30 7.25
N ALA A 271 18.39 13.27 8.55
CA ALA A 271 19.08 12.30 9.40
C ALA A 271 18.06 11.45 10.16
N ILE A 272 18.43 10.20 10.40
CA ILE A 272 17.67 9.22 11.18
C ILE A 272 18.62 8.40 12.03
N ASP A 273 18.21 8.01 13.21
CA ASP A 273 19.00 7.13 14.06
C ASP A 273 18.54 5.68 13.81
N LYS A 274 19.48 4.80 13.45
CA LYS A 274 19.29 3.37 13.24
C LYS A 274 20.14 2.59 14.25
N ASP A 275 19.49 1.83 15.13
CA ASP A 275 20.16 1.03 16.16
C ASP A 275 21.21 1.85 16.97
N GLY A 276 20.88 3.12 17.27
CA GLY A 276 21.74 4.05 18.02
C GLY A 276 22.80 4.77 17.17
N VAL A 277 22.89 4.51 15.87
CA VAL A 277 23.81 5.20 14.94
C VAL A 277 23.06 6.20 14.09
N THR A 278 23.52 7.45 14.08
CA THR A 278 22.95 8.50 13.21
C THR A 278 23.42 8.32 11.76
N LEU A 279 22.48 8.17 10.84
CA LEU A 279 22.72 8.03 9.40
C LEU A 279 22.05 9.17 8.64
N ASN A 280 22.67 9.57 7.52
CA ASN A 280 21.97 10.35 6.51
C ASN A 280 20.98 9.41 5.78
N VAL A 281 19.74 9.85 5.59
CA VAL A 281 18.71 9.07 4.86
C VAL A 281 19.21 8.64 3.46
N ALA A 282 20.06 9.41 2.82
CA ALA A 282 20.70 9.03 1.57
C ALA A 282 21.59 7.77 1.66
N GLN A 283 22.08 7.41 2.85
CA GLN A 283 22.91 6.22 3.11
C GLN A 283 22.11 4.95 3.36
N LEU A 284 20.79 5.06 3.55
CA LEU A 284 19.92 3.91 3.74
C LEU A 284 19.90 3.01 2.49
N SER A 285 19.61 1.74 2.67
CA SER A 285 19.38 0.81 1.56
C SER A 285 18.17 1.23 0.72
N GLN A 286 18.07 0.72 -0.50
CA GLN A 286 16.97 1.05 -1.39
C GLN A 286 15.61 0.68 -0.79
N GLY A 287 15.49 -0.50 -0.16
CA GLY A 287 14.26 -0.93 0.49
C GLY A 287 13.87 -0.05 1.69
N GLU A 288 14.84 0.34 2.53
CA GLU A 288 14.62 1.25 3.65
C GLU A 288 14.13 2.62 3.17
N LYS A 289 14.75 3.15 2.12
CA LYS A 289 14.32 4.40 1.49
C LYS A 289 12.91 4.30 0.93
N SER A 290 12.60 3.23 0.20
CA SER A 290 11.28 3.02 -0.41
C SER A 290 10.18 2.92 0.66
N MET A 291 10.43 2.17 1.73
CA MET A 291 9.49 2.05 2.84
C MET A 291 9.28 3.40 3.54
N MET A 292 10.37 4.08 3.89
CA MET A 292 10.29 5.39 4.55
C MET A 292 9.56 6.42 3.69
N ALA A 293 9.83 6.41 2.38
CA ALA A 293 9.19 7.33 1.44
C ALA A 293 7.69 7.06 1.30
N LEU A 294 7.29 5.79 1.15
CA LEU A 294 5.89 5.38 1.04
C LEU A 294 5.10 5.73 2.32
N VAL A 295 5.57 5.22 3.46
CA VAL A 295 4.90 5.42 4.75
C VAL A 295 4.91 6.89 5.16
N GLY A 296 6.04 7.57 4.94
CA GLY A 296 6.18 8.99 5.23
C GLY A 296 5.25 9.87 4.39
N ASP A 297 5.04 9.54 3.10
CA ASP A 297 4.13 10.31 2.25
C ASP A 297 2.65 10.05 2.61
N ILE A 298 2.25 8.80 2.89
CA ILE A 298 0.90 8.49 3.40
C ILE A 298 0.64 9.26 4.68
N ALA A 299 1.54 9.15 5.67
CA ALA A 299 1.40 9.81 6.96
C ALA A 299 1.39 11.34 6.84
N ARG A 300 2.24 11.93 5.99
CA ARG A 300 2.24 13.36 5.70
C ARG A 300 0.91 13.85 5.13
N ARG A 301 0.39 13.15 4.12
CA ARG A 301 -0.88 13.52 3.49
C ARG A 301 -2.03 13.43 4.49
N LEU A 302 -2.15 12.34 5.25
CA LEU A 302 -3.14 12.21 6.31
C LEU A 302 -3.00 13.34 7.35
N ALA A 303 -1.77 13.65 7.78
CA ALA A 303 -1.52 14.70 8.75
C ALA A 303 -1.91 16.11 8.24
N MET A 304 -1.70 16.38 6.95
CA MET A 304 -2.13 17.63 6.33
C MET A 304 -3.65 17.74 6.20
N MET A 305 -4.32 16.63 5.89
CA MET A 305 -5.74 16.59 5.55
C MET A 305 -6.66 16.42 6.77
N ASN A 306 -6.13 15.94 7.91
CA ASN A 306 -6.90 15.58 9.10
C ASN A 306 -6.39 16.34 10.34
N GLN A 307 -6.30 17.65 10.24
CA GLN A 307 -5.73 18.52 11.29
C GLN A 307 -6.61 18.59 12.56
N SER A 308 -7.91 18.35 12.42
CA SER A 308 -8.87 18.36 13.53
C SER A 308 -8.82 17.08 14.39
N LEU A 309 -8.35 15.95 13.83
CA LEU A 309 -8.30 14.67 14.54
C LEU A 309 -7.22 14.66 15.62
N ASP A 310 -7.47 13.96 16.73
CA ASP A 310 -6.47 13.74 17.79
C ASP A 310 -5.26 12.96 17.28
N ASN A 311 -5.49 11.94 16.49
CA ASN A 311 -4.45 11.25 15.73
C ASN A 311 -4.75 11.41 14.23
N PRO A 312 -3.99 12.25 13.50
CA PRO A 312 -4.22 12.46 12.07
C PRO A 312 -4.07 11.19 11.21
N LEU A 313 -3.34 10.16 11.70
CA LEU A 313 -3.18 8.88 10.99
C LEU A 313 -4.46 8.04 10.97
N HIS A 314 -5.46 8.39 11.79
CA HIS A 314 -6.77 7.75 11.81
C HIS A 314 -7.77 8.43 10.85
N GLY A 315 -7.32 9.33 9.99
CA GLY A 315 -8.14 9.87 8.92
C GLY A 315 -8.53 8.80 7.90
N ASP A 316 -9.70 8.98 7.28
CA ASP A 316 -10.19 8.10 6.24
C ASP A 316 -9.35 8.21 4.97
N GLY A 317 -9.31 7.14 4.18
CA GLY A 317 -8.62 7.20 2.91
C GLY A 317 -8.69 5.94 2.06
N ILE A 318 -8.36 6.12 0.79
CA ILE A 318 -8.19 5.05 -0.20
C ILE A 318 -6.77 5.12 -0.72
N VAL A 319 -5.99 4.06 -0.51
CA VAL A 319 -4.58 3.99 -0.88
C VAL A 319 -4.35 2.81 -1.82
N LEU A 320 -4.00 3.11 -3.05
CA LEU A 320 -3.68 2.14 -4.09
C LEU A 320 -2.17 2.00 -4.20
N ILE A 321 -1.62 0.77 -4.10
CA ILE A 321 -0.17 0.54 -4.18
C ILE A 321 0.13 -0.59 -5.15
N ASP A 322 0.83 -0.26 -6.23
CA ASP A 322 1.26 -1.25 -7.22
C ASP A 322 2.60 -1.87 -6.80
N GLU A 323 2.73 -3.19 -6.90
CA GLU A 323 3.90 -3.99 -6.48
C GLU A 323 4.40 -3.59 -5.07
N VAL A 324 3.56 -3.76 -4.07
CA VAL A 324 3.82 -3.28 -2.71
C VAL A 324 5.09 -3.86 -2.09
N ASP A 325 5.49 -5.06 -2.52
CA ASP A 325 6.69 -5.78 -2.09
C ASP A 325 8.00 -5.31 -2.76
N LEU A 326 7.92 -4.41 -3.73
CA LEU A 326 9.08 -3.98 -4.53
C LEU A 326 10.21 -3.43 -3.63
N HIS A 327 11.40 -3.99 -3.79
CA HIS A 327 12.61 -3.68 -3.02
C HIS A 327 12.55 -3.98 -1.51
N LEU A 328 11.48 -4.59 -1.00
CA LEU A 328 11.37 -4.90 0.41
C LEU A 328 12.08 -6.21 0.78
N HIS A 329 12.77 -6.17 1.92
CA HIS A 329 13.32 -7.39 2.50
C HIS A 329 12.19 -8.35 2.91
N PRO A 330 12.34 -9.69 2.74
CA PRO A 330 11.31 -10.68 3.09
C PRO A 330 10.69 -10.52 4.48
N LYS A 331 11.48 -10.12 5.49
CA LYS A 331 10.98 -9.86 6.84
C LYS A 331 9.93 -8.74 6.88
N TRP A 332 10.11 -7.69 6.06
CA TRP A 332 9.15 -6.58 5.98
C TRP A 332 7.92 -6.94 5.16
N GLN A 333 8.08 -7.75 4.11
CA GLN A 333 6.95 -8.24 3.33
C GLN A 333 5.93 -8.97 4.20
N ARG A 334 6.39 -9.82 5.15
CA ARG A 334 5.53 -10.55 6.09
C ARG A 334 4.72 -9.66 7.02
N SER A 335 5.26 -8.53 7.47
CA SER A 335 4.57 -7.65 8.43
C SER A 335 3.80 -6.51 7.77
N LEU A 336 3.94 -6.33 6.46
CA LEU A 336 3.53 -5.13 5.75
C LEU A 336 2.03 -4.83 5.90
N ILE A 337 1.17 -5.79 5.54
CA ILE A 337 -0.30 -5.60 5.57
C ILE A 337 -0.77 -5.31 7.00
N ARG A 338 -0.28 -6.07 7.97
CA ARG A 338 -0.61 -5.84 9.38
C ARG A 338 -0.21 -4.43 9.82
N GLN A 339 1.00 -4.00 9.49
CA GLN A 339 1.49 -2.65 9.85
C GLN A 339 0.69 -1.54 9.16
N LEU A 340 0.25 -1.75 7.89
CA LEU A 340 -0.64 -0.81 7.22
C LEU A 340 -1.96 -0.63 7.99
N GLY A 341 -2.63 -1.72 8.33
CA GLY A 341 -3.90 -1.68 9.08
C GLY A 341 -3.76 -1.14 10.50
N GLU A 342 -2.68 -1.46 11.22
CA GLU A 342 -2.44 -0.95 12.58
C GLU A 342 -2.08 0.55 12.60
N THR A 343 -1.35 1.03 11.59
CA THR A 343 -0.89 2.42 11.54
C THR A 343 -1.93 3.37 10.94
N PHE A 344 -2.70 2.89 9.95
CA PHE A 344 -3.70 3.66 9.21
C PHE A 344 -5.05 2.91 9.22
N PRO A 345 -5.70 2.79 10.39
CA PRO A 345 -6.83 1.86 10.59
C PRO A 345 -8.06 2.19 9.75
N ASN A 346 -8.26 3.45 9.38
CA ASN A 346 -9.40 3.89 8.59
C ASN A 346 -9.10 4.05 7.09
N CYS A 347 -7.89 3.62 6.66
CA CYS A 347 -7.56 3.62 5.24
C CYS A 347 -7.89 2.27 4.61
N GLN A 348 -8.59 2.29 3.48
CA GLN A 348 -8.76 1.15 2.60
C GLN A 348 -7.50 0.99 1.73
N PHE A 349 -6.91 -0.19 1.71
CA PHE A 349 -5.73 -0.50 0.90
C PHE A 349 -6.07 -1.44 -0.25
N VAL A 350 -5.70 -1.05 -1.46
CA VAL A 350 -5.80 -1.88 -2.66
C VAL A 350 -4.40 -2.09 -3.20
N LEU A 351 -3.91 -3.31 -3.07
CA LEU A 351 -2.51 -3.66 -3.28
C LEU A 351 -2.34 -4.61 -4.45
N THR A 352 -1.24 -4.53 -5.18
CA THR A 352 -0.77 -5.62 -6.02
C THR A 352 0.54 -6.17 -5.49
N THR A 353 0.79 -7.45 -5.66
CA THR A 353 2.04 -8.09 -5.25
C THR A 353 2.36 -9.31 -6.12
N HIS A 354 3.66 -9.63 -6.19
CA HIS A 354 4.19 -10.88 -6.68
C HIS A 354 4.82 -11.72 -5.55
N SER A 355 4.71 -11.27 -4.29
CA SER A 355 5.31 -11.96 -3.16
C SER A 355 4.30 -12.88 -2.45
N PRO A 356 4.58 -14.19 -2.36
CA PRO A 356 3.79 -15.08 -1.54
C PRO A 356 3.83 -14.70 -0.05
N LEU A 357 4.90 -14.04 0.41
CA LEU A 357 5.08 -13.65 1.81
C LEU A 357 4.16 -12.53 2.24
N VAL A 358 3.72 -11.68 1.34
CA VAL A 358 2.80 -10.58 1.65
C VAL A 358 1.42 -11.13 2.01
N ILE A 359 0.97 -12.18 1.30
CA ILE A 359 -0.39 -12.70 1.43
C ILE A 359 -0.51 -13.85 2.45
N SER A 360 0.56 -14.65 2.65
CA SER A 360 0.52 -15.80 3.56
C SER A 360 0.51 -15.43 5.05
N ASP A 361 1.03 -14.27 5.41
CA ASP A 361 1.08 -13.80 6.81
C ASP A 361 -0.06 -12.83 7.16
N ALA A 362 -0.91 -12.48 6.18
CA ALA A 362 -2.00 -11.55 6.36
C ALA A 362 -3.32 -12.29 6.67
N LYS A 363 -3.90 -11.96 7.81
CA LYS A 363 -5.18 -12.54 8.25
C LYS A 363 -6.34 -11.68 7.75
N ASP A 364 -7.43 -12.33 7.33
CA ASP A 364 -8.68 -11.66 6.95
C ASP A 364 -8.53 -10.65 5.77
N VAL A 365 -7.69 -10.97 4.81
CA VAL A 365 -7.43 -10.15 3.62
C VAL A 365 -8.15 -10.74 2.42
N LEU A 366 -8.84 -9.90 1.67
CA LEU A 366 -9.45 -10.29 0.41
C LEU A 366 -8.39 -10.42 -0.67
N VAL A 367 -8.16 -11.63 -1.17
CA VAL A 367 -7.18 -11.91 -2.21
C VAL A 367 -7.87 -12.29 -3.51
N TYR A 368 -7.54 -11.59 -4.56
CA TYR A 368 -7.96 -11.89 -5.93
C TYR A 368 -6.79 -12.38 -6.77
N VAL A 369 -6.99 -13.50 -7.42
CA VAL A 369 -6.06 -14.03 -8.43
C VAL A 369 -6.53 -13.59 -9.81
N LEU A 370 -5.69 -12.84 -10.50
CA LEU A 370 -5.95 -12.32 -11.84
C LEU A 370 -5.24 -13.18 -12.88
N ASN A 371 -6.02 -13.88 -13.69
CA ASN A 371 -5.53 -14.75 -14.75
C ASN A 371 -6.32 -14.51 -16.03
N ASP A 372 -5.65 -14.29 -17.16
CA ASP A 372 -6.21 -14.10 -18.51
C ASP A 372 -7.44 -13.16 -18.61
N GLY A 373 -7.46 -12.12 -17.78
CA GLY A 373 -8.56 -11.13 -17.75
C GLY A 373 -9.73 -11.52 -16.84
N GLU A 374 -9.68 -12.69 -16.21
CA GLU A 374 -10.64 -13.14 -15.20
C GLU A 374 -10.09 -12.95 -13.79
N LEU A 375 -10.99 -12.71 -12.84
CA LEU A 375 -10.68 -12.48 -11.45
C LEU A 375 -11.33 -13.55 -10.59
N HIS A 376 -10.53 -14.27 -9.81
CA HIS A 376 -11.01 -15.31 -8.91
C HIS A 376 -10.66 -14.95 -7.47
N GLU A 377 -11.66 -14.93 -6.59
CA GLU A 377 -11.45 -14.78 -5.15
C GLU A 377 -10.80 -16.04 -4.59
N HIS A 378 -9.75 -15.89 -3.81
CA HIS A 378 -9.02 -16.98 -3.17
C HIS A 378 -9.01 -16.80 -1.66
N ASN A 379 -9.53 -17.78 -0.93
CA ASN A 379 -9.66 -17.79 0.51
C ASN A 379 -8.67 -18.77 1.17
N GLY A 380 -8.39 -18.56 2.45
CA GLY A 380 -7.65 -19.55 3.25
C GLY A 380 -6.13 -19.52 3.09
N LEU A 381 -5.55 -18.41 2.68
CA LEU A 381 -4.10 -18.28 2.45
C LEU A 381 -3.29 -18.05 3.74
N TYR A 382 -3.92 -17.61 4.80
CA TYR A 382 -3.25 -17.37 6.07
C TYR A 382 -2.66 -18.63 6.66
N GLY A 383 -1.35 -18.58 6.94
CA GLY A 383 -0.60 -19.70 7.53
C GLY A 383 -0.06 -20.71 6.53
N LEU A 384 -0.32 -20.56 5.22
CA LEU A 384 0.36 -21.35 4.19
C LEU A 384 1.84 -20.98 4.12
N ASP A 385 2.70 -21.95 3.79
CA ASP A 385 4.08 -21.62 3.45
C ASP A 385 4.19 -20.98 2.05
N ALA A 386 5.33 -20.33 1.79
CA ALA A 386 5.54 -19.63 0.51
C ALA A 386 5.44 -20.57 -0.71
N ASN A 387 5.82 -21.85 -0.57
CA ASN A 387 5.75 -22.79 -1.68
C ASN A 387 4.30 -23.20 -1.99
N GLN A 388 3.47 -23.34 -0.95
CA GLN A 388 2.04 -23.61 -1.12
C GLN A 388 1.37 -22.44 -1.85
N VAL A 389 1.65 -21.21 -1.46
CA VAL A 389 1.11 -20.03 -2.14
C VAL A 389 1.58 -19.92 -3.59
N LEU A 390 2.86 -20.24 -3.87
CA LEU A 390 3.38 -20.27 -5.25
C LEU A 390 2.63 -21.26 -6.12
N LEU A 391 2.33 -22.46 -5.60
CA LEU A 391 1.62 -23.51 -6.35
C LEU A 391 0.13 -23.18 -6.52
N GLU A 392 -0.55 -22.77 -5.43
CA GLU A 392 -2.01 -22.67 -5.41
C GLU A 392 -2.52 -21.36 -5.99
N VAL A 393 -1.75 -20.27 -5.83
CA VAL A 393 -2.20 -18.90 -6.15
C VAL A 393 -1.44 -18.31 -7.32
N MET A 394 -0.14 -18.62 -7.46
CA MET A 394 0.72 -17.98 -8.46
C MET A 394 1.01 -18.89 -9.66
N ASP A 395 0.47 -20.12 -9.66
CA ASP A 395 0.67 -21.12 -10.71
C ASP A 395 2.14 -21.23 -11.14
N THR A 396 3.02 -21.30 -10.14
CA THR A 396 4.48 -21.27 -10.34
C THR A 396 5.12 -22.45 -9.65
N ASP A 397 5.98 -23.17 -10.38
CA ASP A 397 6.77 -24.26 -9.83
C ASP A 397 7.64 -23.81 -8.64
N ILE A 398 7.63 -24.59 -7.56
CA ILE A 398 8.42 -24.31 -6.36
C ILE A 398 9.92 -24.58 -6.52
N ARG A 399 10.29 -25.27 -7.59
CA ARG A 399 11.69 -25.61 -7.92
C ARG A 399 11.87 -25.78 -9.42
N ASN A 400 13.10 -25.97 -9.85
CA ASN A 400 13.41 -26.23 -11.24
C ASN A 400 12.52 -27.37 -11.78
N SER A 401 11.85 -27.14 -12.91
CA SER A 401 10.85 -28.07 -13.48
C SER A 401 11.40 -29.45 -13.81
N ASP A 402 12.68 -29.52 -14.21
CA ASP A 402 13.35 -30.79 -14.52
C ASP A 402 13.62 -31.60 -13.26
N VAL A 403 14.13 -30.95 -12.22
CA VAL A 403 14.31 -31.57 -10.89
C VAL A 403 12.95 -32.03 -10.32
N GLN A 404 11.89 -31.22 -10.48
CA GLN A 404 10.56 -31.59 -10.02
C GLN A 404 10.03 -32.85 -10.73
N LYS A 405 10.18 -32.93 -12.06
CA LYS A 405 9.77 -34.11 -12.84
C LYS A 405 10.52 -35.37 -12.41
N ARG A 406 11.84 -35.27 -12.18
CA ARG A 406 12.66 -36.40 -11.74
C ARG A 406 12.33 -36.81 -10.31
N LEU A 407 12.05 -35.90 -9.41
CA LEU A 407 11.58 -36.21 -8.05
C LEU A 407 10.20 -36.87 -8.06
N ASN A 408 9.28 -36.39 -8.91
CA ASN A 408 7.96 -37.01 -9.06
C ASN A 408 8.10 -38.44 -9.63
N ALA A 409 8.93 -38.64 -10.64
CA ALA A 409 9.21 -39.97 -11.19
C ALA A 409 9.82 -40.90 -10.13
N LEU A 410 10.73 -40.42 -9.30
CA LEU A 410 11.28 -41.20 -8.17
C LEU A 410 10.18 -41.61 -7.18
N LEU A 411 9.30 -40.68 -6.79
CA LEU A 411 8.20 -41.00 -5.87
C LEU A 411 7.20 -41.99 -6.47
N GLU A 412 6.87 -41.86 -7.75
CA GLU A 412 6.01 -42.80 -8.48
C GLU A 412 6.60 -44.20 -8.48
N ARG A 413 7.89 -44.38 -8.83
CA ARG A 413 8.58 -45.67 -8.78
C ARG A 413 8.61 -46.27 -7.37
N LEU A 414 8.77 -45.45 -6.35
CA LEU A 414 8.69 -45.89 -4.96
C LEU A 414 7.29 -46.37 -4.56
N GLN A 415 6.23 -45.71 -5.06
CA GLN A 415 4.84 -46.14 -4.84
C GLN A 415 4.51 -47.42 -5.56
N ASP A 416 4.98 -47.61 -6.80
CA ASP A 416 4.83 -48.80 -7.59
C ASP A 416 5.65 -49.99 -7.08
N GLY A 417 6.58 -49.75 -6.14
CA GLY A 417 7.47 -50.79 -5.61
C GLY A 417 8.60 -51.19 -6.55
N ASP A 418 8.90 -50.42 -7.60
CA ASP A 418 10.02 -50.60 -8.53
C ASP A 418 11.33 -50.09 -7.88
N LEU A 419 11.92 -50.95 -7.03
CA LEU A 419 13.11 -50.62 -6.27
C LEU A 419 14.34 -50.33 -7.13
N GLU A 420 14.53 -51.09 -8.23
CA GLU A 420 15.73 -50.97 -9.06
C GLU A 420 15.77 -49.62 -9.76
N THR A 421 14.69 -49.20 -10.39
CA THR A 421 14.57 -47.90 -11.06
C THR A 421 14.59 -46.76 -10.05
N ALA A 422 13.95 -46.92 -8.88
CA ALA A 422 13.94 -45.92 -7.82
C ALA A 422 15.34 -45.67 -7.23
N GLN A 423 16.14 -46.74 -6.98
CA GLN A 423 17.51 -46.63 -6.50
C GLN A 423 18.40 -45.92 -7.51
N LYS A 424 18.24 -46.16 -8.81
CA LYS A 424 18.99 -45.49 -9.86
C LYS A 424 18.67 -43.98 -9.91
N LEU A 425 17.39 -43.65 -9.98
CA LEU A 425 16.96 -42.24 -9.97
C LEU A 425 17.38 -41.50 -8.69
N PHE A 426 17.32 -42.20 -7.54
CA PHE A 426 17.77 -41.62 -6.28
C PHE A 426 19.27 -41.30 -6.30
N ALA A 427 20.10 -42.23 -6.78
CA ALA A 427 21.56 -42.04 -6.87
C ALA A 427 21.89 -40.86 -7.79
N GLU A 428 21.27 -40.77 -8.98
CA GLU A 428 21.45 -39.66 -9.93
C GLU A 428 21.07 -38.31 -9.30
N LEU A 429 19.93 -38.24 -8.59
CA LEU A 429 19.49 -37.03 -7.92
C LEU A 429 20.35 -36.64 -6.72
N ALA A 430 20.90 -37.64 -5.98
CA ALA A 430 21.75 -37.41 -4.83
C ALA A 430 23.14 -36.86 -5.23
N GLU A 431 23.61 -37.12 -6.44
CA GLU A 431 24.86 -36.52 -6.96
C GLU A 431 24.68 -35.05 -7.37
N GLU A 432 23.45 -34.65 -7.78
CA GLU A 432 23.19 -33.29 -8.29
C GLU A 432 22.63 -32.33 -7.22
N LEU A 433 21.86 -32.85 -6.25
CA LEU A 433 21.18 -32.05 -5.25
C LEU A 433 22.01 -31.91 -3.97
N PRO A 434 21.87 -30.79 -3.25
CA PRO A 434 22.62 -30.56 -2.00
C PRO A 434 22.34 -31.62 -0.94
N ASP A 435 23.37 -31.91 -0.11
CA ASP A 435 23.21 -32.76 1.07
C ASP A 435 22.09 -32.22 1.99
N GLY A 436 21.24 -33.13 2.44
CA GLY A 436 20.09 -32.77 3.30
C GLY A 436 18.85 -32.28 2.55
N HIS A 437 18.77 -32.45 1.23
CA HIS A 437 17.55 -32.13 0.47
C HIS A 437 16.35 -32.93 1.00
N ILE A 438 15.31 -32.23 1.47
CA ILE A 438 14.17 -32.81 2.22
C ILE A 438 13.47 -33.93 1.46
N GLU A 439 13.21 -33.76 0.16
CA GLU A 439 12.52 -34.78 -0.64
C GLU A 439 13.38 -36.05 -0.88
N LEU A 440 14.71 -35.87 -1.01
CA LEU A 440 15.63 -37.00 -1.08
C LEU A 440 15.71 -37.74 0.26
N ALA A 441 15.71 -37.03 1.40
CA ALA A 441 15.67 -37.65 2.71
C ALA A 441 14.39 -38.45 2.92
N LYS A 442 13.22 -37.96 2.47
CA LYS A 442 11.94 -38.70 2.47
C LYS A 442 12.02 -39.92 1.56
N ALA A 443 12.55 -39.76 0.35
CA ALA A 443 12.71 -40.84 -0.60
C ALA A 443 13.65 -41.96 -0.06
N ALA A 444 14.75 -41.59 0.59
CA ALA A 444 15.68 -42.54 1.25
C ALA A 444 14.98 -43.36 2.34
N LEU A 445 14.13 -42.74 3.15
CA LEU A 445 13.36 -43.43 4.19
C LEU A 445 12.34 -44.41 3.56
N LEU A 446 11.69 -44.02 2.46
CA LEU A 446 10.75 -44.89 1.73
C LEU A 446 11.48 -46.05 1.07
N LEU A 447 12.63 -45.82 0.44
CA LEU A 447 13.48 -46.89 -0.12
C LEU A 447 13.84 -47.92 0.94
N ARG A 448 14.39 -47.48 2.07
CA ARG A 448 14.76 -48.35 3.17
C ARG A 448 13.57 -49.18 3.71
N LYS A 449 12.38 -48.55 3.80
CA LYS A 449 11.16 -49.26 4.22
C LYS A 449 10.73 -50.32 3.23
N LEU A 450 10.87 -50.07 1.94
CA LEU A 450 10.54 -51.04 0.88
C LEU A 450 11.55 -52.18 0.84
N GLU A 451 12.85 -51.93 1.02
CA GLU A 451 13.90 -52.92 1.12
C GLU A 451 13.66 -53.90 2.29
N LEU A 452 13.33 -53.36 3.48
CA LEU A 452 12.99 -54.16 4.65
C LEU A 452 11.71 -54.99 4.53
N ARG A 453 10.80 -54.63 3.64
CA ARG A 453 9.58 -55.43 3.36
C ARG A 453 9.82 -56.55 2.39
N ARG A 454 10.90 -56.50 1.60
CA ARG A 454 11.28 -57.54 0.63
C ARG A 454 12.31 -58.54 1.16
N ALA A 455 13.05 -58.14 2.21
CA ALA A 455 13.94 -58.99 2.99
C ALA A 455 13.12 -59.84 4.01
#